data_e2eb60c2048256c9dfa237a5b6c4ba96
#
_entry.id   e2eb60c2048256c9dfa237a5b6c4ba96
#
_cell.length_a   1.000
_cell.length_b   1.000
_cell.length_c   1.000
_cell.angle_alpha   90.00
_cell.angle_beta   90.00
_cell.angle_gamma   90.00
#
_symmetry.space_group_name_H-M   'P 1'
#
loop_
_entity.id
_entity.type
_entity.pdbx_description
1 polymer ?
#
loop_
_entity_poly.entity_id
_entity_poly.type
_entity_poly.pdbx_seq_one_letter_code
_entity_poly.pdbx_strand_id
1 'polypeptide(L)'
;MAAIFKRELRSCFHGMIGAVLTAFMLAATAIYFVALNLGYGLPDFGYYTLYSTIFVLLLYIPVLTIRSFAEERHSRTDQLLLTSPVSVGGIVLGKYFALCVIFALPCLVDAGMILVLKVLGATGTSTLANFSALLCYYLMGCAAIAIGVFLSSLTENQIIAAVSGVAALLLAYMMPSPVSYTHLRAHETGHDLVCRLLLEKK
;
A
#
# COMPACT_ATOMS: atom_id res chain seq x y z
N MET A 1 1.76 8.77 -23.48
CA MET A 1 1.38 7.97 -22.34
C MET A 1 1.71 6.47 -22.49
N ALA A 2 1.15 5.76 -23.47
CA ALA A 2 1.36 4.31 -23.62
C ALA A 2 2.84 3.89 -23.78
N ALA A 3 3.65 4.66 -24.49
CA ALA A 3 5.07 4.39 -24.68
C ALA A 3 5.88 4.48 -23.36
N ILE A 4 5.58 5.49 -22.53
CA ILE A 4 6.23 5.69 -21.22
C ILE A 4 5.84 4.56 -20.28
N PHE A 5 4.54 4.25 -20.19
CA PHE A 5 4.02 3.13 -19.41
C PHE A 5 4.70 1.80 -19.76
N LYS A 6 4.79 1.49 -21.08
CA LYS A 6 5.45 0.27 -21.55
C LYS A 6 6.95 0.24 -21.25
N ARG A 7 7.62 1.39 -21.34
CA ARG A 7 9.03 1.55 -20.99
C ARG A 7 9.27 1.28 -19.50
N GLU A 8 8.47 1.91 -18.63
CA GLU A 8 8.55 1.73 -17.18
C GLU A 8 8.28 0.29 -16.78
N LEU A 9 7.20 -0.29 -17.31
CA LEU A 9 6.86 -1.68 -17.05
C LEU A 9 8.01 -2.61 -17.45
N ARG A 10 8.58 -2.41 -18.65
CA ARG A 10 9.70 -3.19 -19.13
C ARG A 10 10.96 -2.99 -18.29
N SER A 11 11.24 -1.77 -17.87
CA SER A 11 12.38 -1.45 -16.99
C SER A 11 12.27 -2.14 -15.64
N CYS A 12 11.08 -2.19 -15.05
CA CYS A 12 10.86 -2.87 -13.78
C CYS A 12 10.94 -4.40 -13.91
N PHE A 13 10.39 -4.98 -14.98
CA PHE A 13 10.46 -6.43 -15.19
C PHE A 13 11.83 -6.94 -15.58
N HIS A 14 12.61 -6.17 -16.37
CA HIS A 14 13.98 -6.54 -16.73
C HIS A 14 15.00 -6.05 -15.69
N GLY A 15 14.60 -5.15 -14.82
CA GLY A 15 15.43 -4.64 -13.73
C GLY A 15 15.45 -5.63 -12.57
N MET A 16 16.65 -6.00 -12.12
CA MET A 16 16.87 -6.90 -10.98
C MET A 16 16.13 -6.42 -9.71
N ILE A 17 16.05 -5.11 -9.50
CA ILE A 17 15.43 -4.51 -8.29
C ILE A 17 13.91 -4.72 -8.26
N GLY A 18 13.21 -4.54 -9.38
CA GLY A 18 11.76 -4.76 -9.45
C GLY A 18 11.38 -6.22 -9.15
N ALA A 19 12.14 -7.18 -9.71
CA ALA A 19 11.94 -8.60 -9.45
C ALA A 19 12.22 -8.96 -7.98
N VAL A 20 13.30 -8.42 -7.39
CA VAL A 20 13.65 -8.65 -5.98
C VAL A 20 12.59 -8.07 -5.05
N LEU A 21 12.08 -6.86 -5.33
CA LEU A 21 11.04 -6.24 -4.51
C LEU A 21 9.72 -7.02 -4.56
N THR A 22 9.30 -7.45 -5.76
CA THR A 22 8.08 -8.28 -5.88
C THR A 22 8.26 -9.63 -5.20
N ALA A 23 9.42 -10.27 -5.33
CA ALA A 23 9.73 -11.52 -4.64
C ALA A 23 9.75 -11.34 -3.11
N PHE A 24 10.30 -10.24 -2.61
CA PHE A 24 10.29 -9.92 -1.18
C PHE A 24 8.87 -9.77 -0.64
N MET A 25 8.02 -9.05 -1.37
CA MET A 25 6.60 -8.88 -0.98
C MET A 25 5.86 -10.22 -0.97
N LEU A 26 6.05 -11.04 -2.01
CA LEU A 26 5.46 -12.38 -2.10
C LEU A 26 5.96 -13.32 -0.98
N ALA A 27 7.25 -13.27 -0.65
CA ALA A 27 7.79 -14.05 0.45
C ALA A 27 7.18 -13.65 1.79
N ALA A 28 7.02 -12.35 2.04
CA ALA A 28 6.40 -11.85 3.27
C ALA A 28 4.95 -12.31 3.40
N THR A 29 4.12 -12.13 2.34
CA THR A 29 2.73 -12.59 2.35
C THR A 29 2.64 -14.10 2.50
N ALA A 30 3.50 -14.86 1.83
CA ALA A 30 3.54 -16.32 1.94
C ALA A 30 3.90 -16.80 3.36
N ILE A 31 4.85 -16.16 4.03
CA ILE A 31 5.22 -16.49 5.42
C ILE A 31 4.02 -16.26 6.35
N TYR A 32 3.35 -15.12 6.27
CA TYR A 32 2.17 -14.85 7.09
C TYR A 32 1.02 -15.80 6.75
N PHE A 33 0.81 -16.10 5.49
CA PHE A 33 -0.21 -17.07 5.06
C PHE A 33 0.02 -18.47 5.64
N VAL A 34 1.24 -18.99 5.53
CA VAL A 34 1.59 -20.30 6.07
C VAL A 34 1.48 -20.32 7.60
N ALA A 35 2.01 -19.28 8.26
CA ALA A 35 2.01 -19.23 9.72
C ALA A 35 0.60 -19.05 10.27
N LEU A 36 -0.17 -18.10 9.79
CA LEU A 36 -1.45 -17.70 10.38
C LEU A 36 -2.62 -18.53 9.84
N ASN A 37 -2.76 -18.61 8.52
CA ASN A 37 -3.90 -19.30 7.93
C ASN A 37 -3.75 -20.83 7.94
N LEU A 38 -2.57 -21.36 7.58
CA LEU A 38 -2.37 -22.81 7.55
C LEU A 38 -1.93 -23.35 8.91
N GLY A 39 -1.00 -22.71 9.60
CA GLY A 39 -0.43 -23.16 10.86
C GLY A 39 -1.41 -23.07 12.03
N TYR A 40 -2.07 -21.93 12.18
CA TYR A 40 -3.09 -21.73 13.22
C TYR A 40 -4.51 -22.04 12.75
N GLY A 41 -4.73 -22.37 11.48
CA GLY A 41 -6.04 -22.68 10.93
C GLY A 41 -7.02 -21.51 10.89
N LEU A 42 -6.51 -20.27 10.82
CA LEU A 42 -7.33 -19.06 10.84
C LEU A 42 -7.93 -18.81 9.44
N PRO A 43 -9.27 -18.79 9.28
CA PRO A 43 -9.89 -18.78 7.96
C PRO A 43 -9.93 -17.42 7.28
N ASP A 44 -9.70 -16.34 8.03
CA ASP A 44 -9.80 -14.96 7.54
C ASP A 44 -8.44 -14.48 7.00
N PHE A 45 -8.29 -14.54 5.67
CA PHE A 45 -7.08 -14.08 5.00
C PHE A 45 -6.90 -12.56 5.11
N GLY A 46 -8.00 -11.80 4.98
CA GLY A 46 -7.97 -10.34 5.03
C GLY A 46 -7.50 -9.82 6.38
N TYR A 47 -8.06 -10.34 7.45
CA TYR A 47 -7.75 -9.87 8.80
C TYR A 47 -6.36 -10.32 9.28
N TYR A 48 -5.97 -11.56 9.02
CA TYR A 48 -4.69 -12.07 9.55
C TYR A 48 -3.52 -11.81 8.62
N THR A 49 -3.61 -12.22 7.37
CA THR A 49 -2.47 -12.12 6.44
C THR A 49 -2.31 -10.71 5.89
N LEU A 50 -3.35 -10.10 5.28
CA LEU A 50 -3.21 -8.77 4.69
C LEU A 50 -2.92 -7.70 5.73
N TYR A 51 -3.58 -7.73 6.90
CA TYR A 51 -3.33 -6.77 7.97
C TYR A 51 -1.87 -6.84 8.48
N SER A 52 -1.35 -8.05 8.70
CA SER A 52 0.04 -8.24 9.13
C SER A 52 1.05 -7.76 8.07
N THR A 53 0.69 -7.87 6.79
CA THR A 53 1.54 -7.44 5.68
C THR A 53 1.56 -5.91 5.48
N ILE A 54 0.68 -5.14 6.13
CA ILE A 54 0.66 -3.67 6.02
C ILE A 54 2.02 -3.06 6.41
N PHE A 55 2.68 -3.55 7.44
CA PHE A 55 4.01 -3.06 7.81
C PHE A 55 5.06 -3.28 6.73
N VAL A 56 4.99 -4.43 6.06
CA VAL A 56 5.87 -4.73 4.91
C VAL A 56 5.55 -3.81 3.75
N LEU A 57 4.26 -3.53 3.51
CA LEU A 57 3.79 -2.60 2.49
C LEU A 57 4.31 -1.18 2.70
N LEU A 58 4.37 -0.70 3.96
CA LEU A 58 4.89 0.62 4.32
C LEU A 58 6.37 0.80 3.96
N LEU A 59 7.15 -0.27 3.94
CA LEU A 59 8.55 -0.27 3.49
C LEU A 59 8.67 -0.51 1.98
N TYR A 60 7.83 -1.39 1.44
CA TYR A 60 7.85 -1.78 0.03
C TYR A 60 7.53 -0.60 -0.90
N ILE A 61 6.48 0.16 -0.61
CA ILE A 61 6.02 1.25 -1.50
C ILE A 61 7.05 2.37 -1.65
N PRO A 62 7.65 2.94 -0.59
CA PRO A 62 8.68 3.95 -0.75
C PRO A 62 9.86 3.46 -1.58
N VAL A 63 10.34 2.24 -1.34
CA VAL A 63 11.46 1.66 -2.10
C VAL A 63 11.08 1.48 -3.58
N LEU A 64 9.86 1.09 -3.86
CA LEU A 64 9.34 0.96 -5.23
C LEU A 64 9.25 2.33 -5.93
N THR A 65 8.80 3.37 -5.23
CA THR A 65 8.56 4.71 -5.80
C THR A 65 9.82 5.55 -5.97
N ILE A 66 10.86 5.37 -5.13
CA ILE A 66 12.16 6.05 -5.26
C ILE A 66 12.71 5.88 -6.66
N ARG A 67 12.64 4.68 -7.19
CA ARG A 67 13.17 4.33 -8.50
C ARG A 67 12.50 5.09 -9.64
N SER A 68 11.26 5.53 -9.45
CA SER A 68 10.48 6.16 -10.51
C SER A 68 10.95 7.57 -10.88
N PHE A 69 11.32 8.40 -9.89
CA PHE A 69 11.70 9.79 -10.12
C PHE A 69 13.08 10.15 -9.56
N ALA A 70 13.38 9.78 -8.32
CA ALA A 70 14.64 10.18 -7.69
C ALA A 70 15.85 9.54 -8.37
N GLU A 71 15.75 8.31 -8.87
CA GLU A 71 16.81 7.65 -9.63
C GLU A 71 17.02 8.32 -11.01
N GLU A 72 15.94 8.72 -11.70
CA GLU A 72 16.04 9.39 -12.99
C GLU A 72 16.64 10.79 -12.86
N ARG A 73 16.29 11.56 -11.83
CA ARG A 73 16.90 12.87 -11.54
C ARG A 73 18.38 12.73 -11.19
N HIS A 74 18.72 11.78 -10.35
CA HIS A 74 20.12 11.53 -10.00
C HIS A 74 20.96 11.17 -11.22
N SER A 75 20.43 10.40 -12.15
CA SER A 75 21.10 10.02 -13.41
C SER A 75 20.96 11.07 -14.53
N ARG A 76 20.26 12.20 -14.31
CA ARG A 76 19.97 13.26 -15.29
C ARG A 76 19.25 12.78 -16.55
N THR A 77 18.58 11.63 -16.50
CA THR A 77 17.81 11.08 -17.63
C THR A 77 16.43 11.72 -17.76
N ASP A 78 15.98 12.46 -16.74
CA ASP A 78 14.76 13.27 -16.75
C ASP A 78 14.81 14.37 -17.84
N GLN A 79 15.98 14.95 -18.12
CA GLN A 79 16.16 15.98 -19.17
C GLN A 79 15.76 15.46 -20.56
N LEU A 80 16.07 14.20 -20.86
CA LEU A 80 15.67 13.55 -22.12
C LEU A 80 14.15 13.34 -22.22
N LEU A 81 13.49 13.11 -21.09
CA LEU A 81 12.03 12.99 -21.04
C LEU A 81 11.34 14.35 -21.23
N LEU A 82 11.88 15.42 -20.63
CA LEU A 82 11.33 16.78 -20.71
C LEU A 82 11.49 17.40 -22.09
N THR A 83 12.48 16.97 -22.88
CA THR A 83 12.65 17.41 -24.28
C THR A 83 11.74 16.64 -25.25
N SER A 84 11.07 15.59 -24.82
CA SER A 84 10.12 14.85 -25.65
C SER A 84 8.78 15.60 -25.78
N PRO A 85 8.04 15.45 -26.90
CA PRO A 85 6.77 16.16 -27.14
C PRO A 85 5.60 15.53 -26.31
N VAL A 86 5.82 15.21 -25.03
CA VAL A 86 4.84 14.61 -24.14
C VAL A 86 4.58 15.56 -22.96
N SER A 87 3.30 15.74 -22.61
CA SER A 87 2.93 16.57 -21.45
C SER A 87 3.47 15.97 -20.13
N VAL A 88 3.92 16.83 -19.22
CA VAL A 88 4.46 16.42 -17.90
C VAL A 88 3.45 15.56 -17.14
N GLY A 89 2.16 15.91 -17.17
CA GLY A 89 1.10 15.09 -16.57
C GLY A 89 1.01 13.68 -17.16
N GLY A 90 1.26 13.56 -18.48
CA GLY A 90 1.31 12.26 -19.16
C GLY A 90 2.47 11.38 -18.71
N ILE A 91 3.60 11.98 -18.34
CA ILE A 91 4.77 11.27 -17.80
C ILE A 91 4.46 10.75 -16.41
N VAL A 92 3.95 11.60 -15.52
CA VAL A 92 3.63 11.25 -14.12
C VAL A 92 2.57 10.15 -14.06
N LEU A 93 1.47 10.30 -14.81
CA LEU A 93 0.41 9.29 -14.86
C LEU A 93 0.89 7.96 -15.46
N GLY A 94 1.73 8.00 -16.49
CA GLY A 94 2.31 6.79 -17.08
C GLY A 94 3.15 6.01 -16.08
N LYS A 95 3.96 6.70 -15.27
CA LYS A 95 4.77 6.10 -14.19
C LYS A 95 3.88 5.55 -13.06
N TYR A 96 2.91 6.33 -12.61
CA TYR A 96 1.99 5.93 -11.56
C TYR A 96 1.26 4.63 -11.93
N PHE A 97 0.66 4.56 -13.12
CA PHE A 97 -0.03 3.35 -13.57
C PHE A 97 0.91 2.15 -13.74
N ALA A 98 2.16 2.37 -14.16
CA ALA A 98 3.13 1.30 -14.23
C ALA A 98 3.44 0.70 -12.85
N LEU A 99 3.61 1.54 -11.83
CA LEU A 99 3.82 1.09 -10.44
C LEU A 99 2.59 0.37 -9.87
N CYS A 100 1.37 0.85 -10.16
CA CYS A 100 0.14 0.16 -9.77
C CYS A 100 0.04 -1.25 -10.40
N VAL A 101 0.42 -1.40 -11.66
CA VAL A 101 0.44 -2.72 -12.32
C VAL A 101 1.49 -3.64 -11.71
N ILE A 102 2.66 -3.12 -11.34
CA ILE A 102 3.68 -3.92 -10.65
C ILE A 102 3.17 -4.38 -9.29
N PHE A 103 2.51 -3.52 -8.54
CA PHE A 103 1.89 -3.87 -7.26
C PHE A 103 0.70 -4.83 -7.41
N ALA A 104 0.01 -4.81 -8.54
CA ALA A 104 -1.05 -5.79 -8.81
C ALA A 104 -0.55 -7.24 -8.89
N LEU A 105 0.73 -7.48 -9.24
CA LEU A 105 1.28 -8.83 -9.37
C LEU A 105 1.26 -9.61 -8.04
N PRO A 106 1.83 -9.10 -6.93
CA PRO A 106 1.69 -9.79 -5.65
C PRO A 106 0.22 -9.96 -5.25
N CYS A 107 -0.64 -8.96 -5.47
CA CYS A 107 -2.06 -9.08 -5.16
C CYS A 107 -2.78 -10.17 -5.99
N LEU A 108 -2.36 -10.44 -7.21
CA LEU A 108 -2.88 -11.56 -8.00
C LEU A 108 -2.49 -12.93 -7.40
N VAL A 109 -1.30 -13.05 -6.85
CA VAL A 109 -0.87 -14.26 -6.14
C VAL A 109 -1.65 -14.41 -4.84
N ASP A 110 -1.87 -13.32 -4.11
CA ASP A 110 -2.70 -13.30 -2.90
C ASP A 110 -4.14 -13.76 -3.19
N ALA A 111 -4.70 -13.37 -4.34
CA ALA A 111 -5.99 -13.88 -4.80
C ALA A 111 -5.97 -15.42 -4.98
N GLY A 112 -4.86 -15.97 -5.50
CA GLY A 112 -4.65 -17.41 -5.58
C GLY A 112 -4.61 -18.08 -4.19
N MET A 113 -3.97 -17.44 -3.20
CA MET A 113 -3.93 -17.95 -1.81
C MET A 113 -5.32 -18.01 -1.18
N ILE A 114 -6.18 -17.03 -1.46
CA ILE A 114 -7.60 -17.04 -1.02
C ILE A 114 -8.35 -18.26 -1.61
N LEU A 115 -8.10 -18.58 -2.89
CA LEU A 115 -8.71 -19.74 -3.51
C LEU A 115 -8.21 -21.06 -2.91
N VAL A 116 -6.93 -21.14 -2.58
CA VAL A 116 -6.35 -22.30 -1.86
C VAL A 116 -7.03 -22.50 -0.50
N LEU A 117 -7.23 -21.44 0.27
CA LEU A 117 -7.97 -21.50 1.56
C LEU A 117 -9.38 -22.06 1.37
N LYS A 118 -10.07 -21.63 0.34
CA LYS A 118 -11.41 -22.15 0.02
C LYS A 118 -11.38 -23.65 -0.29
N VAL A 119 -10.41 -24.13 -1.05
CA VAL A 119 -10.27 -25.56 -1.41
C VAL A 119 -9.93 -26.39 -0.18
N LEU A 120 -9.13 -25.85 0.75
CA LEU A 120 -8.80 -26.51 2.02
C LEU A 120 -9.96 -26.56 3.03
N GLY A 121 -11.13 -26.02 2.67
CA GLY A 121 -12.33 -26.11 3.50
C GLY A 121 -12.37 -25.14 4.67
N ALA A 122 -11.69 -24.01 4.59
CA ALA A 122 -11.78 -22.96 5.60
C ALA A 122 -13.20 -22.37 5.64
N THR A 123 -13.99 -22.79 6.62
CA THR A 123 -15.44 -22.51 6.70
C THR A 123 -15.80 -21.25 7.50
N GLY A 124 -14.83 -20.59 8.12
CA GLY A 124 -15.06 -19.48 9.07
C GLY A 124 -15.36 -18.13 8.45
N THR A 125 -14.98 -17.87 7.19
CA THR A 125 -15.14 -16.56 6.54
C THR A 125 -15.62 -16.72 5.11
N SER A 126 -16.49 -15.81 4.66
CA SER A 126 -16.94 -15.85 3.27
C SER A 126 -15.79 -15.50 2.30
N THR A 127 -15.66 -16.27 1.24
CA THR A 127 -14.66 -16.01 0.18
C THR A 127 -14.80 -14.59 -0.38
N LEU A 128 -16.04 -14.09 -0.46
CA LEU A 128 -16.33 -12.73 -0.93
C LEU A 128 -15.73 -11.67 0.01
N ALA A 129 -15.77 -11.87 1.33
CA ALA A 129 -15.18 -10.97 2.31
C ALA A 129 -13.65 -10.89 2.15
N ASN A 130 -12.98 -12.03 1.91
CA ASN A 130 -11.54 -12.06 1.66
C ASN A 130 -11.16 -11.34 0.35
N PHE A 131 -11.96 -11.51 -0.71
CA PHE A 131 -11.73 -10.76 -1.97
C PHE A 131 -11.98 -9.26 -1.83
N SER A 132 -13.00 -8.85 -1.06
CA SER A 132 -13.24 -7.44 -0.78
C SER A 132 -12.10 -6.82 0.05
N ALA A 133 -11.57 -7.54 1.03
CA ALA A 133 -10.39 -7.13 1.79
C ALA A 133 -9.16 -6.95 0.88
N LEU A 134 -8.92 -7.90 -0.04
CA LEU A 134 -7.83 -7.80 -1.02
C LEU A 134 -8.00 -6.58 -1.94
N LEU A 135 -9.22 -6.29 -2.39
CA LEU A 135 -9.50 -5.10 -3.19
C LEU A 135 -9.20 -3.81 -2.40
N CYS A 136 -9.65 -3.72 -1.15
CA CYS A 136 -9.34 -2.58 -0.27
C CYS A 136 -7.82 -2.44 -0.04
N TYR A 137 -7.12 -3.54 0.16
CA TYR A 137 -5.66 -3.57 0.30
C TYR A 137 -4.97 -3.04 -0.97
N TYR A 138 -5.40 -3.46 -2.16
CA TYR A 138 -4.89 -2.96 -3.43
C TYR A 138 -5.14 -1.46 -3.61
N LEU A 139 -6.35 -0.97 -3.31
CA LEU A 139 -6.68 0.45 -3.40
C LEU A 139 -5.87 1.30 -2.41
N MET A 140 -5.68 0.80 -1.19
CA MET A 140 -4.80 1.43 -0.19
C MET A 140 -3.36 1.51 -0.70
N GLY A 141 -2.85 0.44 -1.31
CA GLY A 141 -1.53 0.43 -1.93
C GLY A 141 -1.41 1.43 -3.08
N CYS A 142 -2.42 1.55 -3.95
CA CYS A 142 -2.46 2.57 -5.01
C CYS A 142 -2.43 4.00 -4.45
N ALA A 143 -3.16 4.28 -3.37
CA ALA A 143 -3.11 5.58 -2.70
C ALA A 143 -1.72 5.86 -2.10
N ALA A 144 -1.11 4.86 -1.46
CA ALA A 144 0.24 4.97 -0.91
C ALA A 144 1.30 5.18 -2.01
N ILE A 145 1.17 4.53 -3.18
CA ILE A 145 2.00 4.76 -4.36
C ILE A 145 1.88 6.21 -4.84
N ALA A 146 0.68 6.79 -4.84
CA ALA A 146 0.49 8.19 -5.23
C ALA A 146 1.25 9.15 -4.30
N ILE A 147 1.19 8.92 -2.99
CA ILE A 147 1.95 9.68 -1.99
C ILE A 147 3.46 9.50 -2.21
N GLY A 148 3.92 8.27 -2.42
CA GLY A 148 5.33 7.97 -2.66
C GLY A 148 5.87 8.62 -3.95
N VAL A 149 5.11 8.58 -5.04
CA VAL A 149 5.44 9.26 -6.31
C VAL A 149 5.53 10.77 -6.11
N PHE A 150 4.59 11.36 -5.39
CA PHE A 150 4.61 12.79 -5.06
C PHE A 150 5.87 13.17 -4.28
N LEU A 151 6.19 12.46 -3.19
CA LEU A 151 7.38 12.73 -2.38
C LEU A 151 8.68 12.49 -3.15
N SER A 152 8.74 11.46 -3.98
CA SER A 152 9.89 11.19 -4.86
C SER A 152 10.09 12.27 -5.91
N SER A 153 9.04 12.99 -6.29
CA SER A 153 9.13 14.12 -7.24
C SER A 153 9.69 15.40 -6.60
N LEU A 154 9.65 15.55 -5.28
CA LEU A 154 10.09 16.74 -4.55
C LEU A 154 11.60 16.75 -4.28
N THR A 155 12.29 15.63 -4.34
CA THR A 155 13.70 15.52 -3.95
C THR A 155 14.53 14.77 -5.00
N GLU A 156 15.77 15.20 -5.16
CA GLU A 156 16.76 14.52 -6.03
C GLU A 156 17.55 13.45 -5.28
N ASN A 157 17.52 13.48 -3.95
CA ASN A 157 18.25 12.54 -3.12
C ASN A 157 17.36 11.33 -2.83
N GLN A 158 17.80 10.16 -3.30
CA GLN A 158 17.08 8.89 -3.15
C GLN A 158 16.84 8.53 -1.67
N ILE A 159 17.82 8.82 -0.79
CA ILE A 159 17.71 8.49 0.65
C ILE A 159 16.65 9.38 1.31
N ILE A 160 16.64 10.69 0.99
CA ILE A 160 15.63 11.61 1.51
C ILE A 160 14.24 11.23 1.01
N ALA A 161 14.10 10.84 -0.26
CA ALA A 161 12.84 10.35 -0.81
C ALA A 161 12.33 9.09 -0.09
N ALA A 162 13.24 8.15 0.21
CA ALA A 162 12.90 6.94 0.96
C ALA A 162 12.38 7.26 2.36
N VAL A 163 13.18 8.00 3.12
CA VAL A 163 12.88 8.31 4.53
C VAL A 163 11.60 9.13 4.65
N SER A 164 11.42 10.15 3.78
CA SER A 164 10.19 10.95 3.77
C SER A 164 8.97 10.12 3.37
N GLY A 165 9.12 9.19 2.42
CA GLY A 165 8.07 8.27 2.01
C GLY A 165 7.63 7.34 3.14
N VAL A 166 8.58 6.69 3.81
CA VAL A 166 8.30 5.84 4.98
C VAL A 166 7.65 6.66 6.10
N ALA A 167 8.20 7.84 6.42
CA ALA A 167 7.67 8.70 7.48
C ALA A 167 6.22 9.13 7.19
N ALA A 168 5.93 9.56 5.95
CA ALA A 168 4.58 9.98 5.56
C ALA A 168 3.56 8.83 5.64
N LEU A 169 3.93 7.63 5.17
CA LEU A 169 3.06 6.46 5.23
C LEU A 169 2.87 5.96 6.66
N LEU A 170 3.90 6.00 7.51
CA LEU A 170 3.77 5.69 8.94
C LEU A 170 2.86 6.69 9.65
N LEU A 171 3.00 7.98 9.38
CA LEU A 171 2.10 9.00 9.93
C LEU A 171 0.66 8.76 9.48
N ALA A 172 0.43 8.47 8.20
CA ALA A 172 -0.89 8.14 7.68
C ALA A 172 -1.48 6.89 8.34
N TYR A 173 -0.66 5.88 8.60
CA TYR A 173 -1.07 4.64 9.28
C TYR A 173 -1.38 4.87 10.77
N MET A 174 -0.63 5.75 11.45
CA MET A 174 -0.85 6.07 12.87
C MET A 174 -2.02 7.03 13.12
N MET A 175 -2.44 7.81 12.12
CA MET A 175 -3.50 8.82 12.27
C MET A 175 -4.87 8.28 12.75
N PRO A 176 -5.35 7.10 12.37
CA PRO A 176 -6.63 6.59 12.85
C PRO A 176 -6.71 6.44 14.37
N SER A 177 -5.58 6.11 15.03
CA SER A 177 -5.55 5.89 16.48
C SER A 177 -5.92 7.12 17.31
N PRO A 178 -5.30 8.31 17.14
CA PRO A 178 -5.67 9.49 17.92
C PRO A 178 -7.06 10.02 17.61
N VAL A 179 -7.54 9.90 16.37
CA VAL A 179 -8.87 10.34 15.97
C VAL A 179 -9.96 9.51 16.65
N SER A 180 -9.78 8.20 16.76
CA SER A 180 -10.74 7.32 17.47
C SER A 180 -10.83 7.66 18.95
N TYR A 181 -9.72 7.98 19.62
CA TYR A 181 -9.71 8.35 21.03
C TYR A 181 -10.38 9.73 21.28
N THR A 182 -10.20 10.70 20.39
CA THR A 182 -10.82 12.02 20.53
C THR A 182 -12.33 11.99 20.29
N HIS A 183 -12.80 11.20 19.32
CA HIS A 183 -14.23 11.05 19.05
C HIS A 183 -14.96 10.26 20.15
N LEU A 184 -14.36 9.19 20.68
CA LEU A 184 -14.94 8.44 21.80
C LEU A 184 -15.03 9.33 23.06
N ARG A 185 -13.99 10.09 23.38
CA ARG A 185 -13.99 11.01 24.53
C ARG A 185 -15.02 12.14 24.38
N ALA A 186 -15.22 12.66 23.17
CA ALA A 186 -16.26 13.67 22.93
C ALA A 186 -17.67 13.10 23.12
N HIS A 187 -17.90 11.84 22.81
CA HIS A 187 -19.18 11.16 23.05
C HIS A 187 -19.40 10.84 24.53
N GLU A 188 -18.38 10.39 25.27
CA GLU A 188 -18.47 10.10 26.71
C GLU A 188 -18.73 11.39 27.51
N THR A 189 -18.03 12.47 27.23
CA THR A 189 -18.28 13.77 27.90
C THR A 189 -19.66 14.33 27.62
N GLY A 190 -20.23 14.09 26.45
CA GLY A 190 -21.60 14.46 26.12
C GLY A 190 -22.65 13.68 26.94
N HIS A 191 -22.44 12.37 27.11
CA HIS A 191 -23.34 11.54 27.93
C HIS A 191 -23.26 11.85 29.42
N ASP A 192 -22.06 12.06 29.95
CA ASP A 192 -21.88 12.41 31.39
C ASP A 192 -22.46 13.77 31.75
N LEU A 193 -22.38 14.77 30.86
CA LEU A 193 -23.02 16.06 31.06
C LEU A 193 -24.54 15.97 31.08
N VAL A 194 -25.13 15.17 30.20
CA VAL A 194 -26.60 14.97 30.16
C VAL A 194 -27.08 14.21 31.42
N CYS A 195 -26.33 13.20 31.87
CA CYS A 195 -26.67 12.48 33.12
C CYS A 195 -26.55 13.38 34.35
N ARG A 196 -25.53 14.24 34.46
CA ARG A 196 -25.39 15.19 35.56
C ARG A 196 -26.53 16.22 35.59
N LEU A 197 -26.88 16.80 34.45
CA LEU A 197 -27.99 17.76 34.35
C LEU A 197 -29.36 17.15 34.68
N LEU A 198 -29.54 15.85 34.45
CA LEU A 198 -30.76 15.14 34.82
C LEU A 198 -30.81 14.78 36.30
N LEU A 199 -29.66 14.60 36.97
CA LEU A 199 -29.60 14.35 38.42
C LEU A 199 -29.73 15.63 39.25
N GLU A 200 -29.33 16.78 38.72
CA GLU A 200 -29.43 18.09 39.39
C GLU A 200 -30.86 18.68 39.39
N LYS A 201 -31.76 18.07 38.61
CA LYS A 201 -33.16 18.54 38.43
C LYS A 201 -34.16 17.74 39.31
N LYS A 202 -33.66 16.97 40.30
CA LYS A 202 -34.44 16.23 41.27
C LYS A 202 -34.12 16.76 42.67
#